data_b5295a74c216d29391af1894f1b309d7
#
_entry.id   b5295a74c216d29391af1894f1b309d7
#
_cell.length_a   1.000
_cell.length_b   1.000
_cell.length_c   1.000
_cell.angle_alpha   90.00
_cell.angle_beta   90.00
_cell.angle_gamma   90.00
#
_symmetry.space_group_name_H-M   'P 1'
#
loop_
_entity.id
_entity.type
_entity.pdbx_description
1 polymer ?
#
loop_
_entity_poly.entity_id
_entity_poly.type
_entity_poly.pdbx_seq_one_letter_code
_entity_poly.pdbx_strand_id
1 'polypeptide(L)'
;MSTLAETFEKRSRTFSIVVSLALVAVVGTVDYFSGYAIFFSAFYLLPVGLATWFAGGFFGLVISVLSVVVWLWGDIAAGAHYSSVFVPIWNGAIGLTVYFVIVRALTSLRRLHNELEERVRQRTTALTNEMQERARLEKEILEISEREQRRIGHDLHDSLCQHLAATAMASQVLGDKLAGKSQPEATDARQITRLIEDSITLTRNLARGISPVEMEME
;
A
#
# COMPACT_ATOMS: atom_id res chain seq x y z
N MET A 1 -16.94 -18.79 -3.18
CA MET A 1 -16.08 -19.52 -4.15
C MET A 1 -14.57 -19.49 -3.75
N SER A 2 -14.19 -18.87 -2.63
CA SER A 2 -12.79 -18.76 -2.16
C SER A 2 -12.20 -20.03 -1.51
N THR A 3 -13.02 -20.88 -0.94
CA THR A 3 -12.57 -22.03 -0.10
C THR A 3 -11.89 -23.17 -0.86
N LEU A 4 -12.24 -23.44 -2.11
CA LEU A 4 -11.59 -24.51 -2.88
C LEU A 4 -10.21 -24.09 -3.37
N ALA A 5 -10.05 -22.84 -3.88
CA ALA A 5 -8.77 -22.33 -4.34
C ALA A 5 -7.74 -22.25 -3.20
N GLU A 6 -8.14 -21.75 -2.02
CA GLU A 6 -7.31 -21.68 -0.81
C GLU A 6 -6.88 -23.07 -0.31
N THR A 7 -7.74 -24.08 -0.47
CA THR A 7 -7.41 -25.47 -0.10
C THR A 7 -6.35 -26.07 -1.03
N PHE A 8 -6.39 -25.72 -2.31
CA PHE A 8 -5.39 -26.17 -3.29
C PHE A 8 -4.05 -25.43 -3.16
N GLU A 9 -4.07 -24.18 -2.77
CA GLU A 9 -2.86 -23.35 -2.61
C GLU A 9 -2.03 -23.77 -1.38
N LYS A 10 -2.68 -24.24 -0.31
CA LYS A 10 -2.03 -24.77 0.90
C LYS A 10 -1.55 -26.23 0.78
N ARG A 11 -2.05 -27.00 -0.21
CA ARG A 11 -1.70 -28.42 -0.36
C ARG A 11 -0.55 -28.62 -1.34
N SER A 12 0.36 -29.56 -0.98
CA SER A 12 1.54 -29.97 -1.74
C SER A 12 1.25 -30.13 -3.24
N ARG A 13 2.20 -29.76 -4.10
CA ARG A 13 2.21 -30.01 -5.56
C ARG A 13 1.79 -31.43 -5.90
N THR A 14 2.18 -32.41 -5.09
CA THR A 14 1.82 -33.83 -5.22
C THR A 14 0.32 -34.03 -5.19
N PHE A 15 -0.43 -33.33 -4.32
CA PHE A 15 -1.87 -33.44 -4.27
C PHE A 15 -2.54 -32.97 -5.57
N SER A 16 -2.12 -31.84 -6.11
CA SER A 16 -2.68 -31.30 -7.37
C SER A 16 -2.40 -32.24 -8.55
N ILE A 17 -1.25 -32.89 -8.58
CA ILE A 17 -0.90 -33.89 -9.59
C ILE A 17 -1.81 -35.11 -9.46
N VAL A 18 -1.99 -35.64 -8.25
CA VAL A 18 -2.85 -36.80 -8.01
C VAL A 18 -4.31 -36.51 -8.39
N VAL A 19 -4.84 -35.34 -8.02
CA VAL A 19 -6.19 -34.92 -8.41
C VAL A 19 -6.32 -34.78 -9.91
N SER A 20 -5.31 -34.21 -10.59
CA SER A 20 -5.34 -34.09 -12.05
C SER A 20 -5.31 -35.47 -12.74
N LEU A 21 -4.50 -36.42 -12.24
CA LEU A 21 -4.48 -37.78 -12.74
C LEU A 21 -5.82 -38.50 -12.52
N ALA A 22 -6.42 -38.34 -11.33
CA ALA A 22 -7.74 -38.90 -11.03
C ALA A 22 -8.82 -38.31 -11.97
N LEU A 23 -8.78 -37.01 -12.26
CA LEU A 23 -9.68 -36.38 -13.22
C LEU A 23 -9.49 -36.90 -14.64
N VAL A 24 -8.24 -37.10 -15.10
CA VAL A 24 -7.99 -37.72 -16.40
C VAL A 24 -8.61 -39.12 -16.48
N ALA A 25 -8.47 -39.93 -15.41
CA ALA A 25 -9.07 -41.27 -15.36
C ALA A 25 -10.60 -41.23 -15.37
N VAL A 26 -11.20 -40.29 -14.60
CA VAL A 26 -12.67 -40.11 -14.58
C VAL A 26 -13.18 -39.66 -15.93
N VAL A 27 -12.58 -38.65 -16.55
CA VAL A 27 -12.97 -38.14 -17.86
C VAL A 27 -12.80 -39.26 -18.92
N GLY A 28 -11.68 -39.99 -18.90
CA GLY A 28 -11.44 -41.10 -19.83
C GLY A 28 -12.44 -42.25 -19.67
N THR A 29 -12.87 -42.56 -18.44
CA THR A 29 -13.89 -43.57 -18.19
C THR A 29 -15.27 -43.14 -18.74
N VAL A 30 -15.66 -41.88 -18.48
CA VAL A 30 -16.91 -41.32 -19.01
C VAL A 30 -16.88 -41.27 -20.53
N ASP A 31 -15.78 -40.86 -21.13
CA ASP A 31 -15.54 -40.80 -22.57
C ASP A 31 -15.72 -42.18 -23.21
N TYR A 32 -15.09 -43.20 -22.63
CA TYR A 32 -15.23 -44.59 -23.08
C TYR A 32 -16.68 -45.11 -23.08
N PHE A 33 -17.47 -44.82 -22.01
CA PHE A 33 -18.86 -45.21 -21.90
C PHE A 33 -19.82 -44.43 -22.80
N SER A 34 -19.47 -43.18 -23.12
CA SER A 34 -20.27 -42.32 -24.00
C SER A 34 -20.11 -42.66 -25.47
N GLY A 35 -19.07 -43.42 -25.81
CA GLY A 35 -18.78 -43.79 -27.19
C GLY A 35 -18.29 -42.60 -28.02
N TYR A 36 -17.87 -42.90 -29.26
CA TYR A 36 -17.25 -41.94 -30.18
C TYR A 36 -18.18 -40.86 -30.74
N ALA A 37 -19.48 -40.93 -30.41
CA ALA A 37 -20.47 -39.95 -30.91
C ALA A 37 -20.44 -38.61 -30.24
N ILE A 38 -19.87 -38.50 -29.02
CA ILE A 38 -19.82 -37.26 -28.23
C ILE A 38 -18.36 -36.82 -28.08
N PHE A 39 -18.10 -35.56 -28.39
CA PHE A 39 -16.76 -35.00 -28.35
C PHE A 39 -16.35 -34.61 -26.93
N PHE A 40 -15.73 -35.53 -26.17
CA PHE A 40 -15.30 -35.33 -24.78
C PHE A 40 -13.95 -34.65 -24.60
N SER A 41 -13.18 -34.44 -25.70
CA SER A 41 -11.82 -33.89 -25.60
C SER A 41 -11.74 -32.53 -24.88
N ALA A 42 -12.79 -31.72 -24.91
CA ALA A 42 -12.85 -30.45 -24.19
C ALA A 42 -12.79 -30.61 -22.66
N PHE A 43 -13.30 -31.70 -22.10
CA PHE A 43 -13.28 -31.94 -20.65
C PHE A 43 -11.90 -32.24 -20.09
N TYR A 44 -10.96 -32.73 -20.92
CA TYR A 44 -9.56 -32.91 -20.53
C TYR A 44 -8.84 -31.57 -20.26
N LEU A 45 -9.43 -30.43 -20.67
CA LEU A 45 -8.91 -29.11 -20.28
C LEU A 45 -8.94 -28.87 -18.77
N LEU A 46 -9.88 -29.49 -18.04
CA LEU A 46 -9.98 -29.36 -16.58
C LEU A 46 -8.73 -29.91 -15.87
N PRO A 47 -8.33 -31.19 -16.06
CA PRO A 47 -7.12 -31.71 -15.44
C PRO A 47 -5.84 -31.00 -15.93
N VAL A 48 -5.76 -30.65 -17.23
CA VAL A 48 -4.63 -29.89 -17.79
C VAL A 48 -4.53 -28.50 -17.15
N GLY A 49 -5.63 -27.78 -17.04
CA GLY A 49 -5.67 -26.47 -16.42
C GLY A 49 -5.30 -26.53 -14.94
N LEU A 50 -5.84 -27.50 -14.20
CA LEU A 50 -5.58 -27.69 -12.78
C LEU A 50 -4.10 -28.04 -12.51
N ALA A 51 -3.53 -28.98 -13.28
CA ALA A 51 -2.11 -29.31 -13.19
C ALA A 51 -1.23 -28.11 -13.52
N THR A 52 -1.55 -27.35 -14.58
CA THR A 52 -0.79 -26.17 -14.99
C THR A 52 -0.78 -25.11 -13.92
N TRP A 53 -1.95 -24.81 -13.34
CA TRP A 53 -2.11 -23.73 -12.37
C TRP A 53 -1.42 -24.05 -11.03
N PHE A 54 -1.61 -25.24 -10.48
CA PHE A 54 -1.13 -25.58 -9.13
C PHE A 54 0.22 -26.33 -9.11
N ALA A 55 0.49 -27.21 -10.08
CA ALA A 55 1.73 -27.97 -10.13
C ALA A 55 2.80 -27.33 -11.06
N GLY A 56 2.37 -26.48 -12.00
CA GLY A 56 3.24 -25.76 -12.92
C GLY A 56 3.18 -26.25 -14.36
N GLY A 57 3.73 -25.44 -15.28
CA GLY A 57 3.65 -25.69 -16.73
C GLY A 57 4.21 -27.02 -17.20
N PHE A 58 5.28 -27.52 -16.57
CA PHE A 58 5.85 -28.84 -16.89
C PHE A 58 4.84 -29.98 -16.65
N PHE A 59 4.19 -29.98 -15.48
CA PHE A 59 3.17 -30.97 -15.16
C PHE A 59 1.92 -30.81 -16.02
N GLY A 60 1.56 -29.56 -16.36
CA GLY A 60 0.50 -29.29 -17.34
C GLY A 60 0.77 -29.95 -18.69
N LEU A 61 2.01 -29.90 -19.21
CA LEU A 61 2.40 -30.58 -20.45
C LEU A 61 2.35 -32.10 -20.33
N VAL A 62 2.81 -32.65 -19.22
CA VAL A 62 2.74 -34.10 -18.96
C VAL A 62 1.30 -34.59 -18.95
N ILE A 63 0.41 -33.87 -18.21
CA ILE A 63 -1.03 -34.21 -18.18
C ILE A 63 -1.67 -34.04 -19.57
N SER A 64 -1.25 -33.03 -20.36
CA SER A 64 -1.75 -32.83 -21.73
C SER A 64 -1.44 -34.06 -22.63
N VAL A 65 -0.21 -34.57 -22.61
CA VAL A 65 0.17 -35.75 -23.37
C VAL A 65 -0.62 -36.97 -22.89
N LEU A 66 -0.71 -37.16 -21.55
CA LEU A 66 -1.45 -38.28 -20.99
C LEU A 66 -2.96 -38.20 -21.36
N SER A 67 -3.55 -37.03 -21.35
CA SER A 67 -4.96 -36.81 -21.75
C SER A 67 -5.20 -37.22 -23.20
N VAL A 68 -4.32 -36.85 -24.12
CA VAL A 68 -4.43 -37.26 -25.53
C VAL A 68 -4.26 -38.77 -25.71
N VAL A 69 -3.33 -39.39 -24.99
CA VAL A 69 -3.13 -40.83 -25.02
C VAL A 69 -4.37 -41.57 -24.49
N VAL A 70 -4.92 -41.14 -23.36
CA VAL A 70 -6.13 -41.74 -22.77
C VAL A 70 -7.34 -41.56 -23.69
N TRP A 71 -7.48 -40.38 -24.27
CA TRP A 71 -8.54 -40.14 -25.26
C TRP A 71 -8.44 -41.02 -26.49
N LEU A 72 -7.27 -41.10 -27.14
CA LEU A 72 -7.04 -41.96 -28.31
C LEU A 72 -7.26 -43.45 -27.99
N TRP A 73 -6.82 -43.90 -26.81
CA TRP A 73 -7.04 -45.28 -26.35
C TRP A 73 -8.54 -45.54 -26.16
N GLY A 74 -9.25 -44.62 -25.53
CA GLY A 74 -10.70 -44.71 -25.30
C GLY A 74 -11.47 -44.86 -26.62
N ASP A 75 -11.19 -44.01 -27.60
CA ASP A 75 -11.80 -44.06 -28.93
C ASP A 75 -11.55 -45.44 -29.64
N ILE A 76 -10.32 -45.93 -29.65
CA ILE A 76 -9.98 -47.22 -30.27
C ILE A 76 -10.69 -48.36 -29.52
N ALA A 77 -10.70 -48.35 -28.18
CA ALA A 77 -11.33 -49.36 -27.35
C ALA A 77 -12.87 -49.35 -27.46
N ALA A 78 -13.48 -48.16 -27.68
CA ALA A 78 -14.91 -48.01 -27.97
C ALA A 78 -15.33 -48.42 -29.39
N GLY A 79 -14.40 -48.91 -30.21
CA GLY A 79 -14.64 -49.44 -31.55
C GLY A 79 -14.68 -48.34 -32.63
N ALA A 80 -14.05 -47.21 -32.46
CA ALA A 80 -13.94 -46.22 -33.51
C ALA A 80 -13.19 -46.75 -34.72
N HIS A 81 -13.82 -46.77 -35.87
CA HIS A 81 -13.25 -47.20 -37.16
C HIS A 81 -12.80 -45.95 -37.93
N TYR A 82 -11.52 -45.67 -37.87
CA TYR A 82 -10.93 -44.57 -38.65
C TYR A 82 -10.67 -45.02 -40.08
N SER A 83 -11.09 -44.24 -41.07
CA SER A 83 -10.87 -44.49 -42.50
C SER A 83 -9.39 -44.48 -42.90
N SER A 84 -8.52 -43.85 -42.08
CA SER A 84 -7.08 -43.78 -42.28
C SER A 84 -6.37 -43.61 -40.93
N VAL A 85 -5.17 -44.15 -40.79
CA VAL A 85 -4.29 -43.94 -39.63
C VAL A 85 -3.90 -42.46 -39.44
N PHE A 86 -4.01 -41.67 -40.49
CA PHE A 86 -3.73 -40.23 -40.45
C PHE A 86 -4.74 -39.47 -39.56
N VAL A 87 -6.01 -39.88 -39.53
CA VAL A 87 -7.06 -39.17 -38.80
C VAL A 87 -6.81 -39.10 -37.29
N PRO A 88 -6.56 -40.19 -36.55
CA PRO A 88 -6.28 -40.10 -35.12
C PRO A 88 -5.00 -39.34 -34.80
N ILE A 89 -3.96 -39.47 -35.64
CA ILE A 89 -2.70 -38.70 -35.47
C ILE A 89 -2.97 -37.22 -35.63
N TRP A 90 -3.75 -36.82 -36.65
CA TRP A 90 -4.10 -35.41 -36.89
C TRP A 90 -4.93 -34.82 -35.75
N ASN A 91 -5.94 -35.55 -35.29
CA ASN A 91 -6.78 -35.12 -34.16
C ASN A 91 -5.98 -35.00 -32.84
N GLY A 92 -5.10 -35.96 -32.59
CA GLY A 92 -4.17 -35.92 -31.44
C GLY A 92 -3.20 -34.73 -31.49
N ALA A 93 -2.66 -34.40 -32.67
CA ALA A 93 -1.79 -33.25 -32.88
C ALA A 93 -2.52 -31.94 -32.65
N ILE A 94 -3.78 -31.81 -33.13
CA ILE A 94 -4.62 -30.63 -32.84
C ILE A 94 -4.88 -30.52 -31.35
N GLY A 95 -5.29 -31.61 -30.68
CA GLY A 95 -5.54 -31.63 -29.23
C GLY A 95 -4.32 -31.19 -28.42
N LEU A 96 -3.13 -31.77 -28.74
CA LEU A 96 -1.86 -31.36 -28.11
C LEU A 96 -1.55 -29.87 -28.34
N THR A 97 -1.79 -29.37 -29.56
CA THR A 97 -1.56 -27.95 -29.88
C THR A 97 -2.44 -27.05 -29.04
N VAL A 98 -3.74 -27.36 -28.92
CA VAL A 98 -4.68 -26.61 -28.10
C VAL A 98 -4.27 -26.63 -26.62
N TYR A 99 -3.95 -27.80 -26.08
CA TYR A 99 -3.48 -27.93 -24.69
C TYR A 99 -2.18 -27.20 -24.46
N PHE A 100 -1.24 -27.25 -25.39
CA PHE A 100 0.00 -26.51 -25.30
C PHE A 100 -0.22 -25.00 -25.22
N VAL A 101 -1.08 -24.46 -26.09
CA VAL A 101 -1.44 -23.02 -26.07
C VAL A 101 -2.05 -22.63 -24.72
N ILE A 102 -2.96 -23.47 -24.18
CA ILE A 102 -3.60 -23.22 -22.89
C ILE A 102 -2.59 -23.29 -21.75
N VAL A 103 -1.70 -24.29 -21.74
CA VAL A 103 -0.62 -24.40 -20.74
C VAL A 103 0.27 -23.15 -20.78
N ARG A 104 0.65 -22.68 -21.97
CA ARG A 104 1.45 -21.46 -22.14
C ARG A 104 0.69 -20.22 -21.64
N ALA A 105 -0.58 -20.07 -22.00
CA ALA A 105 -1.42 -18.94 -21.59
C ALA A 105 -1.59 -18.90 -20.06
N LEU A 106 -1.92 -20.04 -19.43
CA LEU A 106 -2.09 -20.14 -17.98
C LEU A 106 -0.78 -19.89 -17.23
N THR A 107 0.35 -20.41 -17.74
CA THR A 107 1.67 -20.18 -17.13
C THR A 107 2.05 -18.69 -17.21
N SER A 108 1.80 -18.04 -18.34
CA SER A 108 2.04 -16.60 -18.51
C SER A 108 1.14 -15.77 -17.61
N LEU A 109 -0.15 -16.11 -17.53
CA LEU A 109 -1.11 -15.43 -16.66
C LEU A 109 -0.69 -15.54 -15.19
N ARG A 110 -0.32 -16.72 -14.74
CA ARG A 110 0.15 -16.94 -13.36
C ARG A 110 1.43 -16.15 -13.06
N ARG A 111 2.35 -16.10 -14.01
CA ARG A 111 3.57 -15.30 -13.86
C ARG A 111 3.26 -13.83 -13.71
N LEU A 112 2.39 -13.28 -14.56
CA LEU A 112 1.94 -11.89 -14.49
C LEU A 112 1.22 -11.59 -13.16
N HIS A 113 0.36 -12.52 -12.72
CA HIS A 113 -0.35 -12.40 -11.46
C HIS A 113 0.62 -12.28 -10.26
N ASN A 114 1.58 -13.20 -10.16
CA ASN A 114 2.59 -13.19 -9.10
C ASN A 114 3.47 -11.93 -9.15
N GLU A 115 3.85 -11.47 -10.35
CA GLU A 115 4.63 -10.25 -10.52
C GLU A 115 3.83 -9.00 -10.09
N LEU A 116 2.53 -8.97 -10.40
CA LEU A 116 1.65 -7.88 -10.00
C LEU A 116 1.46 -7.86 -8.47
N GLU A 117 1.22 -9.01 -7.85
CA GLU A 117 1.10 -9.11 -6.39
C GLU A 117 2.37 -8.63 -5.68
N GLU A 118 3.54 -9.04 -6.17
CA GLU A 118 4.82 -8.59 -5.60
C GLU A 118 5.01 -7.07 -5.76
N ARG A 119 4.66 -6.51 -6.93
CA ARG A 119 4.71 -5.05 -7.15
C ARG A 119 3.74 -4.30 -6.23
N VAL A 120 2.51 -4.81 -6.05
CA VAL A 120 1.53 -4.23 -5.13
C VAL A 120 2.06 -4.26 -3.71
N ARG A 121 2.62 -5.40 -3.26
CA ARG A 121 3.21 -5.53 -1.93
C ARG A 121 4.35 -4.54 -1.71
N GLN A 122 5.27 -4.43 -2.67
CA GLN A 122 6.40 -3.49 -2.58
C GLN A 122 5.92 -2.02 -2.53
N ARG A 123 4.94 -1.66 -3.37
CA ARG A 123 4.37 -0.30 -3.37
C ARG A 123 3.65 0.02 -2.06
N THR A 124 2.88 -0.93 -1.54
CA THR A 124 2.16 -0.74 -0.27
C THR A 124 3.15 -0.56 0.88
N THR A 125 4.20 -1.38 0.95
CA THR A 125 5.24 -1.23 1.97
C THR A 125 5.96 0.11 1.85
N ALA A 126 6.34 0.53 0.64
CA ALA A 126 7.00 1.82 0.42
C ALA A 126 6.12 3.01 0.84
N LEU A 127 4.83 2.99 0.47
CA LEU A 127 3.86 4.00 0.88
C LEU A 127 3.67 4.04 2.40
N THR A 128 3.58 2.89 3.05
CA THR A 128 3.44 2.82 4.51
C THR A 128 4.64 3.44 5.20
N ASN A 129 5.85 3.13 4.73
CA ASN A 129 7.09 3.71 5.28
C ASN A 129 7.15 5.24 5.05
N GLU A 130 6.78 5.71 3.86
CA GLU A 130 6.71 7.15 3.56
C GLU A 130 5.70 7.88 4.45
N MET A 131 4.52 7.29 4.66
CA MET A 131 3.49 7.86 5.56
C MET A 131 3.98 7.94 7.01
N GLN A 132 4.68 6.90 7.49
CA GLN A 132 5.26 6.90 8.84
C GLN A 132 6.34 7.97 8.98
N GLU A 133 7.21 8.12 7.99
CA GLU A 133 8.25 9.15 8.03
C GLU A 133 7.66 10.57 7.96
N ARG A 134 6.64 10.79 7.12
CA ARG A 134 5.90 12.08 7.10
C ARG A 134 5.27 12.39 8.45
N ALA A 135 4.57 11.43 9.06
CA ALA A 135 3.94 11.63 10.37
C ALA A 135 4.99 11.93 11.46
N ARG A 136 6.16 11.29 11.39
CA ARG A 136 7.28 11.58 12.29
C ARG A 136 7.80 13.01 12.10
N LEU A 137 8.05 13.41 10.85
CA LEU A 137 8.55 14.76 10.53
C LEU A 137 7.53 15.85 10.91
N GLU A 138 6.24 15.63 10.66
CA GLU A 138 5.16 16.54 11.10
C GLU A 138 5.17 16.74 12.61
N LYS A 139 5.31 15.65 13.38
CA LYS A 139 5.42 15.72 14.83
C LYS A 139 6.67 16.51 15.27
N GLU A 140 7.82 16.25 14.65
CA GLU A 140 9.06 16.94 14.95
C GLU A 140 8.97 18.45 14.66
N ILE A 141 8.35 18.82 13.53
CA ILE A 141 8.07 20.23 13.17
C ILE A 141 7.19 20.90 14.23
N LEU A 142 6.12 20.23 14.67
CA LEU A 142 5.25 20.75 15.72
C LEU A 142 6.02 20.98 17.04
N GLU A 143 6.79 20.02 17.48
CA GLU A 143 7.62 20.12 18.70
C GLU A 143 8.64 21.25 18.61
N ILE A 144 9.28 21.43 17.45
CA ILE A 144 10.21 22.55 17.21
C ILE A 144 9.45 23.88 17.23
N SER A 145 8.31 23.96 16.56
CA SER A 145 7.49 25.17 16.53
C SER A 145 7.02 25.59 17.91
N GLU A 146 6.53 24.64 18.72
CA GLU A 146 6.09 24.91 20.10
C GLU A 146 7.26 25.37 20.98
N ARG A 147 8.45 24.77 20.82
CA ARG A 147 9.66 25.16 21.57
C ARG A 147 10.08 26.57 21.18
N GLU A 148 10.06 26.89 19.91
CA GLU A 148 10.45 28.22 19.42
C GLU A 148 9.44 29.30 19.86
N GLN A 149 8.15 29.00 19.83
CA GLN A 149 7.12 29.90 20.35
C GLN A 149 7.31 30.19 21.84
N ARG A 150 7.58 29.16 22.64
CA ARG A 150 7.89 29.34 24.07
C ARG A 150 9.12 30.20 24.28
N ARG A 151 10.20 29.95 23.50
CA ARG A 151 11.43 30.75 23.59
C ARG A 151 11.17 32.22 23.25
N ILE A 152 10.44 32.49 22.15
CA ILE A 152 10.12 33.84 21.73
C ILE A 152 9.24 34.56 22.81
N GLY A 153 8.25 33.88 23.36
CA GLY A 153 7.41 34.41 24.43
C GLY A 153 8.24 34.80 25.67
N HIS A 154 9.18 33.94 26.06
CA HIS A 154 10.08 34.20 27.18
C HIS A 154 11.04 35.38 26.92
N ASP A 155 11.67 35.40 25.74
CA ASP A 155 12.58 36.47 25.31
C ASP A 155 11.85 37.83 25.26
N LEU A 156 10.59 37.88 24.78
CA LEU A 156 9.77 39.09 24.78
C LEU A 156 9.46 39.54 26.20
N HIS A 157 9.08 38.62 27.08
CA HIS A 157 8.73 38.96 28.45
C HIS A 157 9.94 39.43 29.25
N ASP A 158 11.02 38.68 29.28
CA ASP A 158 12.15 38.92 30.17
C ASP A 158 13.08 40.01 29.64
N SER A 159 13.37 40.02 28.35
CA SER A 159 14.31 41.02 27.80
C SER A 159 13.62 42.32 27.43
N LEU A 160 12.62 42.24 26.52
CA LEU A 160 11.99 43.46 25.96
C LEU A 160 11.15 44.19 26.97
N CYS A 161 10.30 43.51 27.77
CA CYS A 161 9.48 44.18 28.79
C CYS A 161 10.32 44.77 29.90
N GLN A 162 11.43 44.12 30.30
CA GLN A 162 12.38 44.68 31.32
C GLN A 162 13.07 45.94 30.81
N HIS A 163 13.55 45.92 29.55
CA HIS A 163 14.16 47.12 28.96
C HIS A 163 13.18 48.28 28.82
N LEU A 164 11.96 48.00 28.38
CA LEU A 164 10.90 49.04 28.30
C LEU A 164 10.54 49.58 29.68
N ALA A 165 10.45 48.73 30.72
CA ALA A 165 10.16 49.15 32.07
C ALA A 165 11.24 50.05 32.64
N ALA A 166 12.53 49.68 32.42
CA ALA A 166 13.67 50.54 32.85
C ALA A 166 13.63 51.89 32.13
N THR A 167 13.28 51.90 30.82
CA THR A 167 13.19 53.15 30.03
C THR A 167 12.02 54.03 30.51
N ALA A 168 10.87 53.43 30.85
CA ALA A 168 9.71 54.13 31.43
C ALA A 168 10.11 54.80 32.75
N MET A 169 10.78 54.07 33.67
CA MET A 169 11.28 54.59 34.93
C MET A 169 12.25 55.77 34.75
N ALA A 170 13.19 55.66 33.80
CA ALA A 170 14.14 56.73 33.51
C ALA A 170 13.38 57.96 32.93
N SER A 171 12.40 57.80 32.07
CA SER A 171 11.56 58.87 31.53
C SER A 171 10.72 59.53 32.61
N GLN A 172 10.16 58.77 33.53
CA GLN A 172 9.38 59.29 34.68
C GLN A 172 10.25 60.14 35.60
N VAL A 173 11.45 59.65 35.96
CA VAL A 173 12.41 60.42 36.77
C VAL A 173 12.82 61.72 36.10
N LEU A 174 12.99 61.73 34.78
CA LEU A 174 13.27 62.93 34.01
C LEU A 174 12.08 63.91 34.05
N GLY A 175 10.86 63.39 33.85
CA GLY A 175 9.65 64.22 33.93
C GLY A 175 9.44 64.89 35.29
N ASP A 176 9.73 64.15 36.40
CA ASP A 176 9.61 64.71 37.78
C ASP A 176 10.68 65.79 38.04
N LYS A 177 11.92 65.57 37.54
CA LYS A 177 12.95 66.64 37.66
C LYS A 177 12.66 67.87 36.84
N LEU A 178 12.05 67.77 35.68
CA LEU A 178 11.63 68.92 34.87
C LEU A 178 10.41 69.65 35.49
N ALA A 179 9.46 68.88 36.00
CA ALA A 179 8.32 69.44 36.71
C ALA A 179 8.75 70.26 37.99
N GLY A 180 9.73 69.69 38.74
CA GLY A 180 10.28 70.43 39.90
C GLY A 180 11.00 71.76 39.58
N LYS A 181 11.37 71.90 38.25
CA LYS A 181 11.96 73.19 37.74
C LYS A 181 10.97 74.01 36.96
N SER A 182 9.68 73.68 36.99
CA SER A 182 8.59 74.33 36.26
C SER A 182 8.80 74.48 34.76
N GLN A 183 9.48 73.45 34.15
CA GLN A 183 9.77 73.44 32.70
C GLN A 183 8.61 72.86 31.94
N PRO A 184 8.21 73.45 30.77
CA PRO A 184 7.11 72.92 29.94
C PRO A 184 7.33 71.52 29.38
N GLU A 185 8.57 71.13 29.18
CA GLU A 185 9.02 69.82 28.68
C GLU A 185 8.69 68.65 29.63
N ALA A 186 8.29 68.95 30.89
CA ALA A 186 7.79 67.93 31.81
C ALA A 186 6.55 67.22 31.31
N THR A 187 5.75 67.86 30.48
CA THR A 187 4.56 67.25 29.86
C THR A 187 4.95 66.26 28.79
N ASP A 188 5.92 66.57 27.99
CA ASP A 188 6.44 65.68 26.92
C ASP A 188 7.09 64.43 27.52
N ALA A 189 7.86 64.56 28.59
CA ALA A 189 8.44 63.42 29.31
C ALA A 189 7.38 62.45 29.85
N ARG A 190 6.27 62.99 30.42
CA ARG A 190 5.14 62.16 30.87
C ARG A 190 4.41 61.49 29.72
N GLN A 191 4.28 62.12 28.57
CA GLN A 191 3.69 61.52 27.37
C GLN A 191 4.57 60.37 26.87
N ILE A 192 5.90 60.52 26.84
CA ILE A 192 6.83 59.43 26.48
C ILE A 192 6.67 58.26 27.45
N THR A 193 6.59 58.49 28.77
CA THR A 193 6.38 57.41 29.74
C THR A 193 5.11 56.64 29.46
N ARG A 194 3.97 57.29 29.16
CA ARG A 194 2.70 56.60 28.79
C ARG A 194 2.84 55.78 27.55
N LEU A 195 3.50 56.28 26.49
CA LEU A 195 3.70 55.52 25.26
C LEU A 195 4.55 54.26 25.50
N ILE A 196 5.52 54.28 26.40
CA ILE A 196 6.33 53.12 26.78
C ILE A 196 5.48 52.11 27.57
N GLU A 197 4.65 52.57 28.52
CA GLU A 197 3.72 51.71 29.29
C GLU A 197 2.71 51.00 28.38
N ASP A 198 2.16 51.71 27.41
CA ASP A 198 1.28 51.12 26.37
C ASP A 198 2.03 50.07 25.54
N SER A 199 3.31 50.33 25.20
CA SER A 199 4.16 49.38 24.48
C SER A 199 4.46 48.15 25.33
N ILE A 200 4.67 48.26 26.63
CA ILE A 200 4.83 47.10 27.54
C ILE A 200 3.57 46.25 27.54
N THR A 201 2.40 46.88 27.63
CA THR A 201 1.13 46.18 27.62
C THR A 201 0.91 45.43 26.31
N LEU A 202 1.21 46.06 25.17
CA LEU A 202 1.13 45.44 23.85
C LEU A 202 2.10 44.24 23.73
N THR A 203 3.34 44.40 24.19
CA THR A 203 4.36 43.35 24.18
C THR A 203 3.94 42.15 25.03
N ARG A 204 3.38 42.36 26.22
CA ARG A 204 2.83 41.29 27.06
C ARG A 204 1.69 40.53 26.39
N ASN A 205 0.78 41.26 25.74
CA ASN A 205 -0.32 40.64 25.01
C ASN A 205 0.17 39.81 23.84
N LEU A 206 1.18 40.26 23.10
CA LEU A 206 1.83 39.48 22.03
C LEU A 206 2.53 38.23 22.58
N ALA A 207 3.29 38.35 23.66
CA ALA A 207 3.94 37.23 24.30
C ALA A 207 2.95 36.15 24.75
N ARG A 208 1.82 36.54 25.36
CA ARG A 208 0.72 35.62 25.72
C ARG A 208 0.05 34.97 24.52
N GLY A 209 -0.11 35.69 23.41
CA GLY A 209 -0.70 35.14 22.18
C GLY A 209 0.20 34.10 21.53
N ILE A 210 1.50 34.21 21.72
CA ILE A 210 2.49 33.28 21.17
C ILE A 210 2.65 32.04 22.07
N SER A 211 2.63 32.18 23.39
CA SER A 211 2.78 31.09 24.38
C SER A 211 1.66 31.15 25.45
N PRO A 212 0.44 30.70 25.15
CA PRO A 212 -0.69 30.87 26.04
C PRO A 212 -0.67 29.98 27.29
N VAL A 213 0.14 28.93 27.36
CA VAL A 213 -0.01 27.88 28.40
C VAL A 213 0.81 28.16 29.68
N GLU A 214 1.84 28.99 29.66
CA GLU A 214 2.78 29.11 30.81
C GLU A 214 2.64 30.39 31.64
N MET A 215 1.84 31.36 31.21
CA MET A 215 1.71 32.66 31.94
C MET A 215 0.49 32.80 32.88
N GLU A 216 -0.28 31.72 33.06
CA GLU A 216 -1.39 31.69 34.03
C GLU A 216 -1.00 31.19 35.44
N MET A 217 0.29 30.87 35.66
CA MET A 217 0.78 30.32 36.95
C MET A 217 1.68 31.29 37.76
N GLU A 218 1.69 32.58 37.47
CA GLU A 218 2.23 33.63 38.30
C GLU A 218 1.10 34.69 38.58
#